data_b359e0390659ec5893890cd74d30a184
#
_entry.id   b359e0390659ec5893890cd74d30a184
#
_cell.length_a   1.000
_cell.length_b   1.000
_cell.length_c   1.000
_cell.angle_alpha   90.00
_cell.angle_beta   90.00
_cell.angle_gamma   90.00
#
_symmetry.space_group_name_H-M   'P 1'
#
loop_
_entity.id
_entity.type
_entity.pdbx_description
1 polymer ?
#
loop_
_entity_poly.entity_id
_entity_poly.type
_entity_poly.pdbx_seq_one_letter_code
_entity_poly.pdbx_strand_id
1 'polypeptide(L)'
;MIKRPLGKTGMDASILSLGTGGARQFGQSMGYSIKDQTKLVHAALDMGINIFDTSTHYGDSESILGKCLSNIPRDSFFLCTKWPARDEMGNTVFDPKKLIESVNKSLARLQTDHIDIMLFHGIMPDEYYSIVENLYPTMAQLKTEGKIRSIGFSSRFSEDPAQKSIQLGLSQNPDLWDVVMLKYGILNQHAAAEILPLAQKHQIGTINMAAVRVKLPDPELLKELIAKWKSSGLIDINSLPPSDPLGWLIEGDVRSIIDAGYKFAAEPEAISTVLTGTASIPHLKMNVESVREPTLIKEHLDRLKNTLSHIVEYA
;
A
#
# COMPACT_ATOMS: atom_id res chain seq x y z
N MET A 1 16.63 7.30 -6.26
CA MET A 1 15.57 6.65 -5.45
C MET A 1 16.23 5.62 -4.55
N ILE A 2 15.93 5.65 -3.24
CA ILE A 2 16.33 4.59 -2.30
C ILE A 2 15.63 3.30 -2.70
N LYS A 3 16.35 2.17 -2.59
CA LYS A 3 15.77 0.83 -2.75
C LYS A 3 15.94 0.04 -1.45
N ARG A 4 14.95 -0.80 -1.16
CA ARG A 4 14.95 -1.73 -0.01
C ARG A 4 14.58 -3.14 -0.49
N PRO A 5 15.14 -4.20 0.11
CA PRO A 5 14.68 -5.55 -0.17
C PRO A 5 13.18 -5.70 0.11
N LEU A 6 12.44 -6.31 -0.81
CA LEU A 6 11.06 -6.69 -0.58
C LEU A 6 11.02 -8.07 0.11
N GLY A 7 11.38 -8.07 1.40
CA GLY A 7 11.52 -9.30 2.16
C GLY A 7 12.46 -10.32 1.50
N LYS A 8 12.03 -11.59 1.49
CA LYS A 8 12.76 -12.74 0.89
C LYS A 8 12.49 -12.93 -0.61
N THR A 9 11.81 -12.01 -1.28
CA THR A 9 11.39 -12.17 -2.69
C THR A 9 12.53 -12.06 -3.72
N GLY A 10 13.68 -11.54 -3.32
CA GLY A 10 14.78 -11.20 -4.23
C GLY A 10 14.58 -9.91 -5.02
N MET A 11 13.48 -9.17 -4.79
CA MET A 11 13.21 -7.89 -5.45
C MET A 11 13.73 -6.72 -4.61
N ASP A 12 14.49 -5.81 -5.25
CA ASP A 12 14.89 -4.53 -4.68
C ASP A 12 13.83 -3.46 -5.02
N ALA A 13 12.91 -3.23 -4.10
CA ALA A 13 11.80 -2.29 -4.24
C ALA A 13 12.28 -0.84 -4.09
N SER A 14 11.87 0.07 -4.99
CA SER A 14 11.95 1.50 -4.72
C SER A 14 11.14 1.85 -3.47
N ILE A 15 11.67 2.73 -2.61
CA ILE A 15 10.99 3.13 -1.36
C ILE A 15 9.61 3.77 -1.60
N LEU A 16 9.37 4.30 -2.78
CA LEU A 16 8.07 4.76 -3.25
C LEU A 16 7.64 3.92 -4.46
N SER A 17 6.38 3.51 -4.50
CA SER A 17 5.75 2.76 -5.59
C SER A 17 4.51 3.47 -6.11
N LEU A 18 4.15 3.27 -7.38
CA LEU A 18 2.99 3.91 -8.00
C LEU A 18 1.77 2.99 -7.93
N GLY A 19 0.76 3.43 -7.15
CA GLY A 19 -0.55 2.79 -7.08
C GLY A 19 -1.54 3.37 -8.09
N THR A 20 -2.31 2.51 -8.74
CA THR A 20 -3.30 2.89 -9.77
C THR A 20 -4.75 2.91 -9.25
N GLY A 21 -4.96 2.59 -7.97
CA GLY A 21 -6.26 2.63 -7.30
C GLY A 21 -6.59 4.00 -6.69
N GLY A 22 -7.57 3.99 -5.78
CA GLY A 22 -8.03 5.19 -5.07
C GLY A 22 -9.03 6.02 -5.87
N ALA A 23 -9.43 7.20 -5.34
CA ALA A 23 -10.52 8.00 -5.89
C ALA A 23 -10.30 8.48 -7.34
N ARG A 24 -9.05 8.71 -7.73
CA ARG A 24 -8.71 9.17 -9.09
C ARG A 24 -8.40 8.04 -10.06
N GLN A 25 -8.28 6.81 -9.58
CA GLN A 25 -8.05 5.61 -10.38
C GLN A 25 -7.03 5.83 -11.51
N PHE A 26 -5.84 6.35 -11.18
CA PHE A 26 -4.80 6.59 -12.17
C PHE A 26 -5.20 7.56 -13.30
N GLY A 27 -6.12 8.48 -12.99
CA GLY A 27 -6.66 9.46 -13.95
C GLY A 27 -7.89 8.97 -14.72
N GLN A 28 -8.35 7.72 -14.58
CA GLN A 28 -9.55 7.20 -15.24
C GLN A 28 -10.78 8.04 -14.88
N SER A 29 -11.01 8.31 -13.59
CA SER A 29 -12.14 9.14 -13.13
C SER A 29 -12.06 10.60 -13.57
N MET A 30 -10.91 11.02 -14.10
CA MET A 30 -10.65 12.39 -14.60
C MET A 30 -10.70 12.46 -16.13
N GLY A 31 -10.97 11.35 -16.82
CA GLY A 31 -10.99 11.29 -18.28
C GLY A 31 -9.60 11.42 -18.93
N TYR A 32 -8.53 11.08 -18.22
CA TYR A 32 -7.18 11.14 -18.79
C TYR A 32 -7.04 10.16 -19.95
N SER A 33 -6.36 10.63 -21.00
CA SER A 33 -6.03 9.78 -22.14
C SER A 33 -4.93 8.76 -21.77
N ILE A 34 -4.88 7.66 -22.53
CA ILE A 34 -3.78 6.69 -22.40
C ILE A 34 -2.40 7.35 -22.56
N LYS A 35 -2.30 8.41 -23.40
CA LYS A 35 -1.08 9.18 -23.58
C LYS A 35 -0.64 9.90 -22.31
N ASP A 36 -1.59 10.47 -21.54
CA ASP A 36 -1.27 11.19 -20.29
C ASP A 36 -0.90 10.20 -19.18
N GLN A 37 -1.58 9.05 -19.13
CA GLN A 37 -1.25 7.96 -18.21
C GLN A 37 0.12 7.36 -18.53
N THR A 38 0.46 7.17 -19.81
CA THR A 38 1.80 6.74 -20.24
C THR A 38 2.88 7.72 -19.79
N LYS A 39 2.67 9.03 -19.96
CA LYS A 39 3.62 10.04 -19.46
C LYS A 39 3.85 9.93 -17.95
N LEU A 40 2.78 9.68 -17.18
CA LEU A 40 2.89 9.53 -15.72
C LEU A 40 3.70 8.29 -15.33
N VAL A 41 3.45 7.14 -15.99
CA VAL A 41 4.20 5.88 -15.77
C VAL A 41 5.67 6.06 -16.12
N HIS A 42 5.97 6.65 -17.28
CA HIS A 42 7.34 6.89 -17.70
C HIS A 42 8.05 7.87 -16.77
N ALA A 43 7.38 8.95 -16.35
CA ALA A 43 7.94 9.86 -15.35
C ALA A 43 8.23 9.16 -14.01
N ALA A 44 7.40 8.19 -13.60
CA ALA A 44 7.65 7.39 -12.40
C ALA A 44 8.92 6.53 -12.56
N LEU A 45 9.08 5.84 -13.70
CA LEU A 45 10.28 5.08 -14.04
C LEU A 45 11.54 5.96 -14.06
N ASP A 46 11.48 7.13 -14.71
CA ASP A 46 12.58 8.09 -14.80
C ASP A 46 13.02 8.61 -13.41
N MET A 47 12.08 8.71 -12.47
CA MET A 47 12.35 9.05 -11.07
C MET A 47 12.86 7.86 -10.24
N GLY A 48 12.95 6.67 -10.83
CA GLY A 48 13.46 5.46 -10.20
C GLY A 48 12.42 4.64 -9.43
N ILE A 49 11.12 4.88 -9.64
CA ILE A 49 10.05 4.00 -9.16
C ILE A 49 10.07 2.74 -10.02
N ASN A 50 10.07 1.58 -9.38
CA ASN A 50 10.11 0.30 -10.07
C ASN A 50 8.98 -0.68 -9.67
N ILE A 51 8.06 -0.30 -8.78
CA ILE A 51 6.86 -1.09 -8.50
C ILE A 51 5.62 -0.33 -8.95
N PHE A 52 4.76 -1.02 -9.72
CA PHE A 52 3.46 -0.55 -10.17
C PHE A 52 2.38 -1.45 -9.59
N ASP A 53 1.50 -0.86 -8.78
CA ASP A 53 0.43 -1.56 -8.08
C ASP A 53 -0.92 -1.29 -8.72
N THR A 54 -1.64 -2.36 -9.03
CA THR A 54 -2.98 -2.34 -9.59
C THR A 54 -3.89 -3.39 -8.93
N SER A 55 -5.08 -3.61 -9.47
CA SER A 55 -6.02 -4.65 -9.05
C SER A 55 -7.06 -4.90 -10.13
N THR A 56 -7.63 -6.09 -10.17
CA THR A 56 -8.79 -6.44 -11.01
C THR A 56 -10.02 -5.57 -10.72
N HIS A 57 -10.08 -4.89 -9.57
CA HIS A 57 -11.18 -4.03 -9.14
C HIS A 57 -10.95 -2.52 -9.40
N TYR A 58 -9.88 -2.15 -10.10
CA TYR A 58 -9.58 -0.73 -10.37
C TYR A 58 -9.99 -0.33 -11.80
N GLY A 59 -11.19 -0.74 -12.24
CA GLY A 59 -11.68 -0.49 -13.60
C GLY A 59 -10.73 -1.05 -14.67
N ASP A 60 -10.34 -0.23 -15.64
CA ASP A 60 -9.45 -0.61 -16.73
C ASP A 60 -7.95 -0.52 -16.38
N SER A 61 -7.62 -0.35 -15.11
CA SER A 61 -6.27 -0.02 -14.64
C SER A 61 -5.19 -1.02 -15.11
N GLU A 62 -5.49 -2.34 -15.07
CA GLU A 62 -4.55 -3.36 -15.57
C GLU A 62 -4.30 -3.21 -17.07
N SER A 63 -5.35 -3.00 -17.87
CA SER A 63 -5.23 -2.83 -19.34
C SER A 63 -4.50 -1.53 -19.71
N ILE A 64 -4.73 -0.47 -18.95
CA ILE A 64 -4.04 0.81 -19.12
C ILE A 64 -2.57 0.65 -18.78
N LEU A 65 -2.26 0.06 -17.63
CA LEU A 65 -0.89 -0.14 -17.17
C LEU A 65 -0.10 -1.03 -18.13
N GLY A 66 -0.70 -2.13 -18.63
CA GLY A 66 -0.10 -2.99 -19.66
C GLY A 66 0.29 -2.21 -20.92
N LYS A 67 -0.60 -1.34 -21.41
CA LYS A 67 -0.30 -0.46 -22.57
C LYS A 67 0.80 0.55 -22.26
N CYS A 68 0.81 1.15 -21.06
CA CYS A 68 1.81 2.13 -20.66
C CYS A 68 3.23 1.53 -20.56
N LEU A 69 3.32 0.25 -20.20
CA LEU A 69 4.58 -0.46 -19.99
C LEU A 69 5.02 -1.32 -21.18
N SER A 70 4.23 -1.42 -22.25
CA SER A 70 4.46 -2.36 -23.37
C SER A 70 5.81 -2.21 -24.06
N ASN A 71 6.39 -1.02 -24.07
CA ASN A 71 7.70 -0.73 -24.69
C ASN A 71 8.85 -0.61 -23.67
N ILE A 72 8.59 -0.95 -22.41
CA ILE A 72 9.58 -0.90 -21.34
C ILE A 72 10.12 -2.31 -21.11
N PRO A 73 11.45 -2.51 -20.98
CA PRO A 73 12.00 -3.83 -20.67
C PRO A 73 11.37 -4.43 -19.43
N ARG A 74 10.82 -5.65 -19.55
CA ARG A 74 10.01 -6.29 -18.48
C ARG A 74 10.75 -6.43 -17.16
N ASP A 75 12.07 -6.63 -17.19
CA ASP A 75 12.92 -6.79 -16.01
C ASP A 75 13.29 -5.48 -15.32
N SER A 76 12.87 -4.33 -15.86
CA SER A 76 13.16 -3.02 -15.27
C SER A 76 12.10 -2.56 -14.22
N PHE A 77 11.01 -3.30 -14.08
CA PHE A 77 9.94 -2.99 -13.13
C PHE A 77 9.27 -4.25 -12.58
N PHE A 78 8.55 -4.09 -11.49
CA PHE A 78 7.74 -5.12 -10.84
C PHE A 78 6.26 -4.77 -10.90
N LEU A 79 5.42 -5.75 -11.24
CA LEU A 79 3.97 -5.62 -11.27
C LEU A 79 3.35 -6.27 -10.05
N CYS A 80 2.56 -5.49 -9.32
CA CYS A 80 1.71 -5.98 -8.24
C CYS A 80 0.24 -5.87 -8.68
N THR A 81 -0.49 -6.98 -8.65
CA THR A 81 -1.94 -6.96 -8.82
C THR A 81 -2.64 -7.82 -7.78
N LYS A 82 -3.97 -7.74 -7.73
CA LYS A 82 -4.76 -8.32 -6.63
C LYS A 82 -6.06 -8.92 -7.15
N TRP A 83 -6.45 -10.02 -6.52
CA TRP A 83 -7.76 -10.62 -6.71
C TRP A 83 -8.55 -10.62 -5.38
N PRO A 84 -9.77 -10.05 -5.36
CA PRO A 84 -10.51 -9.87 -4.11
C PRO A 84 -11.19 -11.14 -3.59
N ALA A 85 -11.15 -12.26 -4.27
CA ALA A 85 -11.87 -13.49 -3.91
C ALA A 85 -13.35 -13.22 -3.59
N ARG A 86 -14.04 -12.39 -4.38
CA ARG A 86 -15.43 -11.98 -4.16
C ARG A 86 -16.24 -12.04 -5.44
N ASP A 87 -17.54 -12.35 -5.30
CA ASP A 87 -18.51 -12.21 -6.38
C ASP A 87 -19.02 -10.76 -6.51
N GLU A 88 -19.93 -10.53 -7.47
CA GLU A 88 -20.54 -9.22 -7.73
C GLU A 88 -21.40 -8.72 -6.56
N MET A 89 -21.88 -9.61 -5.71
CA MET A 89 -22.65 -9.29 -4.50
C MET A 89 -21.76 -9.04 -3.27
N GLY A 90 -20.43 -9.22 -3.41
CA GLY A 90 -19.46 -9.05 -2.34
C GLY A 90 -19.26 -10.28 -1.45
N ASN A 91 -19.88 -11.42 -1.75
CA ASN A 91 -19.67 -12.65 -1.00
C ASN A 91 -18.31 -13.26 -1.33
N THR A 92 -17.66 -13.84 -0.32
CA THR A 92 -16.37 -14.51 -0.52
C THR A 92 -16.52 -15.76 -1.39
N VAL A 93 -15.63 -15.90 -2.37
CA VAL A 93 -15.63 -17.00 -3.34
C VAL A 93 -14.40 -17.86 -3.11
N PHE A 94 -14.61 -19.12 -2.74
CA PHE A 94 -13.56 -20.12 -2.52
C PHE A 94 -13.41 -21.08 -3.71
N ASP A 95 -13.54 -20.59 -4.94
CA ASP A 95 -13.43 -21.39 -6.17
C ASP A 95 -12.05 -21.20 -6.82
N PRO A 96 -11.18 -22.26 -6.78
CA PRO A 96 -9.86 -22.23 -7.41
C PRO A 96 -9.90 -21.94 -8.93
N LYS A 97 -10.96 -22.33 -9.64
CA LYS A 97 -11.09 -22.07 -11.09
C LYS A 97 -11.24 -20.57 -11.37
N LYS A 98 -12.01 -19.86 -10.53
CA LYS A 98 -12.16 -18.40 -10.64
C LYS A 98 -10.84 -17.66 -10.37
N LEU A 99 -10.03 -18.16 -9.44
CA LEU A 99 -8.70 -17.62 -9.19
C LEU A 99 -7.80 -17.79 -10.42
N ILE A 100 -7.72 -19.00 -10.99
CA ILE A 100 -6.94 -19.27 -12.21
C ILE A 100 -7.39 -18.38 -13.37
N GLU A 101 -8.71 -18.29 -13.60
CA GLU A 101 -9.29 -17.43 -14.62
C GLU A 101 -8.92 -15.96 -14.42
N SER A 102 -8.99 -15.46 -13.18
CA SER A 102 -8.64 -14.09 -12.83
C SER A 102 -7.16 -13.80 -13.10
N VAL A 103 -6.24 -14.67 -12.69
CA VAL A 103 -4.80 -14.52 -12.95
C VAL A 103 -4.53 -14.50 -14.46
N ASN A 104 -5.12 -15.42 -15.24
CA ASN A 104 -4.93 -15.44 -16.69
C ASN A 104 -5.48 -14.17 -17.36
N LYS A 105 -6.62 -13.64 -16.89
CA LYS A 105 -7.17 -12.34 -17.36
C LYS A 105 -6.24 -11.18 -17.01
N SER A 106 -5.64 -11.18 -15.81
CA SER A 106 -4.68 -10.15 -15.40
C SER A 106 -3.42 -10.17 -16.25
N LEU A 107 -2.85 -11.36 -16.53
CA LEU A 107 -1.71 -11.51 -17.44
C LEU A 107 -2.01 -10.95 -18.84
N ALA A 108 -3.19 -11.26 -19.39
CA ALA A 108 -3.61 -10.76 -20.69
C ALA A 108 -3.80 -9.24 -20.71
N ARG A 109 -4.45 -8.66 -19.67
CA ARG A 109 -4.65 -7.20 -19.54
C ARG A 109 -3.34 -6.44 -19.33
N LEU A 110 -2.45 -6.97 -18.50
CA LEU A 110 -1.12 -6.42 -18.23
C LEU A 110 -0.12 -6.65 -19.37
N GLN A 111 -0.47 -7.48 -20.39
CA GLN A 111 0.37 -7.80 -21.54
C GLN A 111 1.73 -8.38 -21.11
N THR A 112 1.72 -9.33 -20.18
CA THR A 112 2.91 -9.95 -19.62
C THR A 112 2.71 -11.46 -19.42
N ASP A 113 3.78 -12.21 -19.39
CA ASP A 113 3.79 -13.65 -19.13
C ASP A 113 3.83 -13.99 -17.63
N HIS A 114 4.21 -13.02 -16.77
CA HIS A 114 4.24 -13.21 -15.33
C HIS A 114 3.87 -11.95 -14.54
N ILE A 115 3.36 -12.15 -13.32
CA ILE A 115 3.09 -11.13 -12.31
C ILE A 115 4.12 -11.30 -11.20
N ASP A 116 4.81 -10.22 -10.81
CA ASP A 116 5.83 -10.30 -9.76
C ASP A 116 5.23 -10.50 -8.37
N ILE A 117 4.12 -9.81 -8.08
CA ILE A 117 3.44 -9.89 -6.78
C ILE A 117 1.94 -10.06 -7.01
N MET A 118 1.39 -11.20 -6.60
CA MET A 118 -0.04 -11.47 -6.65
C MET A 118 -0.61 -11.50 -5.24
N LEU A 119 -1.60 -10.65 -4.95
CA LEU A 119 -2.20 -10.55 -3.63
C LEU A 119 -3.65 -11.04 -3.61
N PHE A 120 -4.03 -11.74 -2.55
CA PHE A 120 -5.42 -11.77 -2.14
C PHE A 120 -5.83 -10.38 -1.63
N HIS A 121 -6.89 -9.82 -2.20
CA HIS A 121 -7.27 -8.43 -1.97
C HIS A 121 -8.26 -8.28 -0.82
N GLY A 122 -7.78 -7.79 0.31
CA GLY A 122 -8.64 -7.43 1.45
C GLY A 122 -9.21 -8.64 2.18
N ILE A 123 -8.35 -9.53 2.68
CA ILE A 123 -8.75 -10.64 3.55
C ILE A 123 -9.23 -10.10 4.89
N MET A 124 -10.39 -10.58 5.35
CA MET A 124 -10.88 -10.37 6.71
C MET A 124 -10.38 -11.48 7.65
N PRO A 125 -10.29 -11.21 8.98
CA PRO A 125 -9.79 -12.22 9.92
C PRO A 125 -10.58 -13.53 9.94
N ASP A 126 -11.90 -13.47 9.78
CA ASP A 126 -12.81 -14.62 9.74
C ASP A 126 -12.73 -15.42 8.44
N GLU A 127 -12.23 -14.82 7.35
CA GLU A 127 -12.04 -15.47 6.05
C GLU A 127 -10.65 -16.14 5.92
N TYR A 128 -9.71 -15.76 6.76
CA TYR A 128 -8.29 -16.08 6.60
C TYR A 128 -8.03 -17.58 6.40
N TYR A 129 -8.50 -18.42 7.32
CA TYR A 129 -8.25 -19.86 7.24
C TYR A 129 -8.90 -20.52 6.03
N SER A 130 -10.11 -20.10 5.67
CA SER A 130 -10.80 -20.61 4.49
C SER A 130 -10.07 -20.23 3.19
N ILE A 131 -9.46 -19.06 3.11
CA ILE A 131 -8.62 -18.66 1.96
C ILE A 131 -7.35 -19.47 1.92
N VAL A 132 -6.69 -19.68 3.06
CA VAL A 132 -5.47 -20.51 3.13
C VAL A 132 -5.77 -21.95 2.72
N GLU A 133 -6.85 -22.54 3.21
CA GLU A 133 -7.20 -23.91 2.92
C GLU A 133 -7.63 -24.13 1.46
N ASN A 134 -8.50 -23.26 0.93
CA ASN A 134 -9.17 -23.52 -0.35
C ASN A 134 -8.50 -22.86 -1.55
N LEU A 135 -7.78 -21.74 -1.37
CA LEU A 135 -7.27 -20.92 -2.48
C LEU A 135 -5.74 -20.84 -2.53
N TYR A 136 -5.06 -20.87 -1.36
CA TYR A 136 -3.60 -20.78 -1.34
C TYR A 136 -2.91 -21.90 -2.13
N PRO A 137 -3.35 -23.18 -2.10
CA PRO A 137 -2.73 -24.25 -2.90
C PRO A 137 -2.72 -23.91 -4.41
N THR A 138 -3.80 -23.33 -4.91
CA THR A 138 -3.89 -22.89 -6.32
C THR A 138 -2.95 -21.73 -6.62
N MET A 139 -2.81 -20.77 -5.70
CA MET A 139 -1.86 -19.68 -5.83
C MET A 139 -0.42 -20.22 -5.86
N ALA A 140 -0.09 -21.19 -5.00
CA ALA A 140 1.20 -21.85 -4.98
C ALA A 140 1.49 -22.66 -6.28
N GLN A 141 0.47 -23.30 -6.85
CA GLN A 141 0.58 -23.93 -8.17
C GLN A 141 0.90 -22.91 -9.26
N LEU A 142 0.19 -21.79 -9.33
CA LEU A 142 0.45 -20.71 -10.30
C LEU A 142 1.86 -20.12 -10.14
N LYS A 143 2.39 -20.08 -8.91
CA LYS A 143 3.79 -19.71 -8.65
C LYS A 143 4.76 -20.75 -9.21
N THR A 144 4.48 -22.03 -9.03
CA THR A 144 5.29 -23.14 -9.60
C THR A 144 5.26 -23.12 -11.13
N GLU A 145 4.12 -22.75 -11.73
CA GLU A 145 3.96 -22.59 -13.19
C GLU A 145 4.70 -21.33 -13.74
N GLY A 146 5.26 -20.48 -12.87
CA GLY A 146 5.94 -19.25 -13.25
C GLY A 146 5.04 -18.08 -13.64
N LYS A 147 3.71 -18.23 -13.50
CA LYS A 147 2.74 -17.16 -13.78
C LYS A 147 2.76 -16.04 -12.74
N ILE A 148 3.11 -16.36 -11.50
CA ILE A 148 3.33 -15.40 -10.42
C ILE A 148 4.65 -15.70 -9.73
N ARG A 149 5.34 -14.66 -9.23
CA ARG A 149 6.65 -14.81 -8.56
C ARG A 149 6.53 -14.82 -7.05
N SER A 150 5.64 -13.98 -6.50
CA SER A 150 5.44 -13.84 -5.05
C SER A 150 3.97 -13.82 -4.69
N ILE A 151 3.63 -14.45 -3.57
CA ILE A 151 2.26 -14.56 -3.05
C ILE A 151 2.13 -13.67 -1.81
N GLY A 152 1.04 -12.94 -1.73
CA GLY A 152 0.75 -12.16 -0.53
C GLY A 152 -0.73 -11.85 -0.37
N PHE A 153 -1.03 -10.96 0.57
CA PHE A 153 -2.38 -10.48 0.81
C PHE A 153 -2.40 -9.08 1.41
N SER A 154 -3.56 -8.43 1.33
CA SER A 154 -3.83 -7.16 1.99
C SER A 154 -4.98 -7.27 2.98
N SER A 155 -5.01 -6.40 3.99
CA SER A 155 -6.18 -6.23 4.88
C SER A 155 -7.20 -5.26 4.28
N ARG A 156 -8.44 -5.31 4.80
CA ARG A 156 -9.48 -4.30 4.60
C ARG A 156 -9.44 -3.31 5.75
N PHE A 157 -8.49 -2.41 5.72
CA PHE A 157 -8.18 -1.52 6.85
C PHE A 157 -9.35 -0.62 7.31
N SER A 158 -10.41 -0.45 6.51
CA SER A 158 -11.63 0.24 6.91
C SER A 158 -12.51 -0.59 7.86
N GLU A 159 -12.56 -1.91 7.65
CA GLU A 159 -13.32 -2.87 8.46
C GLU A 159 -12.44 -3.57 9.49
N ASP A 160 -11.14 -3.67 9.24
CA ASP A 160 -10.13 -4.24 10.13
C ASP A 160 -9.01 -3.20 10.41
N PRO A 161 -9.28 -2.11 11.15
CA PRO A 161 -8.28 -1.06 11.39
C PRO A 161 -7.09 -1.54 12.22
N ALA A 162 -7.27 -2.59 13.03
CA ALA A 162 -6.19 -3.26 13.76
C ALA A 162 -5.36 -4.19 12.86
N GLN A 163 -5.80 -4.44 11.61
CA GLN A 163 -5.15 -5.33 10.65
C GLN A 163 -4.90 -6.74 11.22
N LYS A 164 -5.87 -7.26 11.94
CA LYS A 164 -5.84 -8.58 12.58
C LYS A 164 -5.62 -9.71 11.60
N SER A 165 -6.14 -9.58 10.36
CA SER A 165 -5.89 -10.54 9.29
C SER A 165 -4.40 -10.67 8.97
N ILE A 166 -3.66 -9.54 8.91
CA ILE A 166 -2.21 -9.55 8.67
C ILE A 166 -1.46 -10.13 9.87
N GLN A 167 -1.79 -9.67 11.08
CA GLN A 167 -1.21 -10.21 12.31
C GLN A 167 -1.40 -11.74 12.39
N LEU A 168 -2.60 -12.24 12.06
CA LEU A 168 -2.92 -13.67 12.03
C LEU A 168 -2.03 -14.40 11.01
N GLY A 169 -1.92 -13.90 9.78
CA GLY A 169 -1.09 -14.49 8.74
C GLY A 169 0.38 -14.57 9.11
N LEU A 170 0.92 -13.49 9.64
CA LEU A 170 2.34 -13.41 10.00
C LEU A 170 2.69 -14.21 11.27
N SER A 171 1.74 -14.43 12.18
CA SER A 171 1.96 -15.19 13.41
C SER A 171 1.71 -16.68 13.24
N GLN A 172 0.73 -17.10 12.43
CA GLN A 172 0.32 -18.50 12.32
C GLN A 172 0.92 -19.21 11.11
N ASN A 173 1.07 -18.53 9.98
CA ASN A 173 1.52 -19.13 8.72
C ASN A 173 2.54 -18.24 7.99
N PRO A 174 3.64 -17.77 8.65
CA PRO A 174 4.58 -16.83 8.02
C PRO A 174 5.26 -17.38 6.76
N ASP A 175 5.42 -18.70 6.67
CA ASP A 175 6.09 -19.35 5.54
C ASP A 175 5.25 -19.34 4.25
N LEU A 176 3.95 -19.14 4.34
CA LEU A 176 3.07 -19.05 3.17
C LEU A 176 3.22 -17.72 2.42
N TRP A 177 3.64 -16.68 3.09
CA TRP A 177 3.56 -15.31 2.56
C TRP A 177 4.93 -14.76 2.21
N ASP A 178 5.05 -14.23 0.99
CA ASP A 178 6.21 -13.49 0.53
C ASP A 178 6.05 -11.99 0.80
N VAL A 179 4.81 -11.46 0.71
CA VAL A 179 4.50 -10.02 0.81
C VAL A 179 3.18 -9.80 1.53
N VAL A 180 3.10 -8.73 2.32
CA VAL A 180 1.83 -8.20 2.86
C VAL A 180 1.66 -6.74 2.50
N MET A 181 0.40 -6.35 2.22
CA MET A 181 0.05 -4.96 2.00
C MET A 181 -0.75 -4.44 3.19
N LEU A 182 -0.16 -3.52 3.93
CA LEU A 182 -0.64 -2.99 5.20
C LEU A 182 -0.88 -1.48 5.13
N LYS A 183 -1.53 -0.92 6.15
CA LYS A 183 -1.65 0.53 6.36
C LYS A 183 -0.78 0.97 7.54
N TYR A 184 0.13 1.93 7.28
CA TYR A 184 0.93 2.59 8.30
C TYR A 184 1.14 4.06 7.92
N GLY A 185 0.97 4.96 8.88
CA GLY A 185 1.14 6.40 8.68
C GLY A 185 0.87 7.17 9.97
N ILE A 186 0.98 8.48 9.94
CA ILE A 186 0.83 9.36 11.12
C ILE A 186 -0.47 9.07 11.89
N LEU A 187 -1.59 8.91 11.18
CA LEU A 187 -2.91 8.70 11.78
C LEU A 187 -3.24 7.21 12.02
N ASN A 188 -2.39 6.28 11.61
CA ASN A 188 -2.60 4.83 11.73
C ASN A 188 -1.27 4.13 12.02
N GLN A 189 -0.85 4.15 13.27
CA GLN A 189 0.48 3.64 13.67
C GLN A 189 0.45 2.19 14.17
N HIS A 190 -0.72 1.57 14.28
CA HIS A 190 -0.92 0.28 14.96
C HIS A 190 -0.02 -0.85 14.43
N ALA A 191 0.24 -0.87 13.11
CA ALA A 191 1.11 -1.88 12.51
C ALA A 191 2.54 -1.93 13.09
N ALA A 192 3.03 -0.81 13.67
CA ALA A 192 4.37 -0.74 14.23
C ALA A 192 4.56 -1.61 15.48
N ALA A 193 3.48 -1.91 16.23
CA ALA A 193 3.58 -2.64 17.48
C ALA A 193 3.88 -4.14 17.26
N GLU A 194 3.25 -4.78 16.29
CA GLU A 194 3.35 -6.23 16.09
C GLU A 194 3.59 -6.62 14.64
N ILE A 195 2.93 -5.98 13.67
CA ILE A 195 2.97 -6.41 12.26
C ILE A 195 4.34 -6.16 11.65
N LEU A 196 4.91 -4.97 11.81
CA LEU A 196 6.23 -4.65 11.26
C LEU A 196 7.35 -5.52 11.88
N PRO A 197 7.40 -5.74 13.22
CA PRO A 197 8.34 -6.68 13.81
C PRO A 197 8.19 -8.11 13.31
N LEU A 198 6.97 -8.61 13.14
CA LEU A 198 6.72 -9.95 12.60
C LEU A 198 7.16 -10.06 11.13
N ALA A 199 6.85 -9.05 10.30
CA ALA A 199 7.28 -9.02 8.91
C ALA A 199 8.82 -9.04 8.79
N GLN A 200 9.51 -8.24 9.60
CA GLN A 200 10.97 -8.21 9.65
C GLN A 200 11.56 -9.56 10.12
N LYS A 201 11.02 -10.12 11.20
CA LYS A 201 11.45 -11.43 11.75
C LYS A 201 11.38 -12.54 10.71
N HIS A 202 10.32 -12.58 9.91
CA HIS A 202 10.07 -13.62 8.91
C HIS A 202 10.50 -13.23 7.50
N GLN A 203 11.18 -12.08 7.34
CA GLN A 203 11.63 -11.56 6.04
C GLN A 203 10.51 -11.46 5.01
N ILE A 204 9.33 -11.02 5.43
CA ILE A 204 8.17 -10.81 4.57
C ILE A 204 8.17 -9.37 4.08
N GLY A 205 8.07 -9.18 2.76
CA GLY A 205 8.03 -7.87 2.15
C GLY A 205 6.78 -7.08 2.55
N THR A 206 6.92 -5.77 2.76
CA THR A 206 5.81 -4.92 3.16
C THR A 206 5.55 -3.84 2.13
N ILE A 207 4.31 -3.73 1.68
CA ILE A 207 3.81 -2.65 0.84
C ILE A 207 2.86 -1.80 1.71
N ASN A 208 3.23 -0.55 1.94
CA ASN A 208 2.44 0.35 2.77
C ASN A 208 1.45 1.13 1.92
N MET A 209 0.15 0.88 2.09
CA MET A 209 -0.92 1.55 1.35
C MET A 209 -1.56 2.69 2.16
N ALA A 210 -2.12 3.67 1.45
CA ALA A 210 -2.95 4.73 2.03
C ALA A 210 -2.28 5.57 3.15
N ALA A 211 -0.94 5.68 3.13
CA ALA A 211 -0.14 6.31 4.18
C ALA A 211 -0.52 7.77 4.48
N VAL A 212 -0.92 8.53 3.44
CA VAL A 212 -1.27 9.96 3.52
C VAL A 212 -2.73 10.27 3.16
N ARG A 213 -3.59 9.25 3.08
CA ARG A 213 -4.98 9.37 2.64
C ARG A 213 -5.93 9.11 3.83
N VAL A 214 -7.09 9.69 3.95
CA VAL A 214 -7.81 10.73 3.18
C VAL A 214 -7.79 12.03 3.95
N LYS A 215 -7.75 11.93 5.29
CA LYS A 215 -7.91 13.04 6.23
C LYS A 215 -6.62 13.84 6.43
N LEU A 216 -5.45 13.18 6.36
CA LEU A 216 -4.17 13.87 6.56
C LEU A 216 -3.94 15.05 5.60
N PRO A 217 -4.22 14.93 4.27
CA PRO A 217 -4.03 16.05 3.35
C PRO A 217 -5.17 17.10 3.37
N ASP A 218 -6.25 16.86 4.09
CA ASP A 218 -7.40 17.76 4.18
C ASP A 218 -7.44 18.41 5.57
N PRO A 219 -7.17 19.73 5.69
CA PRO A 219 -7.07 20.40 6.99
C PRO A 219 -8.35 20.35 7.80
N GLU A 220 -9.53 20.43 7.17
CA GLU A 220 -10.80 20.41 7.89
C GLU A 220 -11.13 19.00 8.39
N LEU A 221 -10.97 17.98 7.53
CA LEU A 221 -11.17 16.58 7.95
C LEU A 221 -10.16 16.17 9.02
N LEU A 222 -8.93 16.67 8.97
CA LEU A 222 -7.93 16.43 10.00
C LEU A 222 -8.33 17.06 11.35
N LYS A 223 -8.79 18.32 11.34
CA LYS A 223 -9.28 19.02 12.52
C LYS A 223 -10.45 18.30 13.16
N GLU A 224 -11.43 17.92 12.34
CA GLU A 224 -12.61 17.16 12.80
C GLU A 224 -12.21 15.84 13.46
N LEU A 225 -11.30 15.10 12.84
CA LEU A 225 -10.81 13.83 13.37
C LEU A 225 -10.12 14.02 14.73
N ILE A 226 -9.20 14.98 14.83
CA ILE A 226 -8.48 15.26 16.07
C ILE A 226 -9.42 15.77 17.16
N ALA A 227 -10.40 16.61 16.83
CA ALA A 227 -11.42 17.06 17.76
C ALA A 227 -12.30 15.89 18.28
N LYS A 228 -12.66 14.95 17.38
CA LYS A 228 -13.35 13.71 17.76
C LYS A 228 -12.52 12.89 18.75
N TRP A 229 -11.24 12.66 18.46
CA TRP A 229 -10.36 11.87 19.32
C TRP A 229 -10.17 12.52 20.71
N LYS A 230 -10.06 13.84 20.77
CA LYS A 230 -10.02 14.60 22.03
C LYS A 230 -11.33 14.47 22.83
N SER A 231 -12.47 14.66 22.17
CA SER A 231 -13.77 14.60 22.85
C SER A 231 -14.13 13.20 23.32
N SER A 232 -13.65 12.15 22.67
CA SER A 232 -13.82 10.76 23.10
C SER A 232 -12.78 10.29 24.12
N GLY A 233 -11.79 11.11 24.46
CA GLY A 233 -10.72 10.75 25.39
C GLY A 233 -9.67 9.81 24.83
N LEU A 234 -9.65 9.59 23.50
CA LEU A 234 -8.62 8.79 22.84
C LEU A 234 -7.25 9.46 22.87
N ILE A 235 -7.20 10.80 22.86
CA ILE A 235 -5.98 11.57 23.10
C ILE A 235 -6.26 12.68 24.11
N ASP A 236 -5.20 13.12 24.80
CA ASP A 236 -5.30 14.24 25.76
C ASP A 236 -5.80 15.50 25.06
N ILE A 237 -6.70 16.24 25.72
CA ILE A 237 -7.31 17.46 25.16
C ILE A 237 -6.29 18.53 24.79
N ASN A 238 -5.14 18.56 25.48
CA ASN A 238 -4.07 19.53 25.29
C ASN A 238 -2.92 19.01 24.40
N SER A 239 -2.98 17.75 23.92
CA SER A 239 -1.86 17.11 23.22
C SER A 239 -1.48 17.75 21.89
N LEU A 240 -2.48 18.25 21.14
CA LEU A 240 -2.30 18.83 19.80
C LEU A 240 -3.02 20.17 19.70
N PRO A 241 -2.51 21.16 18.93
CA PRO A 241 -3.18 22.43 18.68
C PRO A 241 -4.57 22.23 18.04
N PRO A 242 -5.61 23.00 18.43
CA PRO A 242 -6.95 22.82 17.90
C PRO A 242 -7.15 23.32 16.46
N SER A 243 -6.42 24.37 16.07
CA SER A 243 -6.58 24.99 14.75
C SER A 243 -5.74 24.34 13.66
N ASP A 244 -4.52 23.91 14.01
CA ASP A 244 -3.57 23.22 13.13
C ASP A 244 -2.89 22.08 13.90
N PRO A 245 -3.54 20.92 13.99
CA PRO A 245 -3.10 19.85 14.89
C PRO A 245 -1.70 19.31 14.61
N LEU A 246 -1.26 19.34 13.37
CA LEU A 246 0.01 18.77 12.91
C LEU A 246 0.93 19.75 12.22
N GLY A 247 0.59 21.06 12.15
CA GLY A 247 1.42 22.08 11.49
C GLY A 247 2.82 22.24 12.09
N TRP A 248 3.01 21.87 13.35
CA TRP A 248 4.33 21.82 14.02
C TRP A 248 5.29 20.80 13.38
N LEU A 249 4.81 19.89 12.52
CA LEU A 249 5.68 19.00 11.75
C LEU A 249 6.37 19.70 10.58
N ILE A 250 5.86 20.87 10.15
CA ILE A 250 6.43 21.63 9.02
C ILE A 250 7.60 22.46 9.55
N GLU A 251 8.75 21.81 9.70
CA GLU A 251 9.99 22.37 10.19
C GLU A 251 11.19 21.74 9.49
N GLY A 252 12.30 22.48 9.36
CA GLY A 252 13.50 22.02 8.67
C GLY A 252 13.22 21.66 7.22
N ASP A 253 13.49 20.42 6.83
CA ASP A 253 13.31 19.92 5.48
C ASP A 253 11.87 19.44 5.17
N VAL A 254 10.96 19.53 6.13
CA VAL A 254 9.55 19.13 5.96
C VAL A 254 8.74 20.28 5.37
N ARG A 255 8.29 20.13 4.13
CA ARG A 255 7.66 21.20 3.34
C ARG A 255 6.14 21.26 3.48
N SER A 256 5.50 20.17 3.94
CA SER A 256 4.05 20.08 4.08
C SER A 256 3.68 18.88 4.95
N ILE A 257 2.41 18.82 5.36
CA ILE A 257 1.84 17.65 6.07
C ILE A 257 1.90 16.38 5.23
N ILE A 258 1.75 16.48 3.92
CA ILE A 258 1.88 15.33 2.99
C ILE A 258 3.34 14.84 2.98
N ASP A 259 4.30 15.77 2.95
CA ASP A 259 5.73 15.48 3.04
C ASP A 259 6.06 14.75 4.36
N ALA A 260 5.61 15.30 5.50
CA ALA A 260 5.72 14.64 6.81
C ALA A 260 5.12 13.24 6.81
N GLY A 261 3.94 13.07 6.17
CA GLY A 261 3.25 11.80 6.07
C GLY A 261 4.05 10.74 5.31
N TYR A 262 4.64 11.09 4.17
CA TYR A 262 5.51 10.16 3.42
C TYR A 262 6.81 9.85 4.17
N LYS A 263 7.46 10.86 4.76
CA LYS A 263 8.67 10.66 5.59
C LYS A 263 8.39 9.69 6.74
N PHE A 264 7.31 9.93 7.50
CA PHE A 264 6.91 9.06 8.59
C PHE A 264 6.59 7.63 8.12
N ALA A 265 5.85 7.50 7.02
CA ALA A 265 5.43 6.20 6.50
C ALA A 265 6.59 5.36 5.93
N ALA A 266 7.64 6.01 5.45
CA ALA A 266 8.83 5.37 4.88
C ALA A 266 9.98 5.20 5.88
N GLU A 267 9.88 5.81 7.09
CA GLU A 267 10.96 5.80 8.10
C GLU A 267 11.31 4.38 8.56
N PRO A 268 10.35 3.50 8.96
CA PRO A 268 10.72 2.18 9.46
C PRO A 268 11.40 1.32 8.39
N GLU A 269 12.54 0.72 8.75
CA GLU A 269 13.25 -0.20 7.84
C GLU A 269 12.42 -1.41 7.42
N ALA A 270 11.47 -1.83 8.29
CA ALA A 270 10.52 -2.89 7.99
C ALA A 270 9.50 -2.53 6.88
N ILE A 271 9.41 -1.27 6.47
CA ILE A 271 8.61 -0.86 5.31
C ILE A 271 9.48 -0.95 4.05
N SER A 272 9.17 -1.90 3.17
CA SER A 272 9.92 -2.09 1.91
C SER A 272 9.57 -1.00 0.90
N THR A 273 8.30 -0.63 0.78
CA THR A 273 7.84 0.42 -0.15
C THR A 273 6.54 1.07 0.32
N VAL A 274 6.34 2.35 -0.02
CA VAL A 274 5.13 3.13 0.26
C VAL A 274 4.41 3.43 -1.05
N LEU A 275 3.12 3.11 -1.14
CA LEU A 275 2.30 3.42 -2.31
C LEU A 275 1.94 4.91 -2.37
N THR A 276 2.21 5.52 -3.51
CA THR A 276 1.67 6.83 -3.88
C THR A 276 0.61 6.68 -4.96
N GLY A 277 -0.57 7.28 -4.74
CA GLY A 277 -1.66 7.32 -5.70
C GLY A 277 -1.87 8.73 -6.22
N THR A 278 -1.35 9.04 -7.40
CA THR A 278 -1.52 10.35 -8.03
C THR A 278 -1.72 10.23 -9.54
N ALA A 279 -2.46 11.20 -10.12
CA ALA A 279 -2.59 11.37 -11.56
C ALA A 279 -1.78 12.60 -12.06
N SER A 280 -0.96 13.22 -11.20
CA SER A 280 -0.23 14.47 -11.48
C SER A 280 1.27 14.24 -11.37
N ILE A 281 2.02 14.48 -12.46
CA ILE A 281 3.49 14.40 -12.47
C ILE A 281 4.13 15.37 -11.46
N PRO A 282 3.68 16.63 -11.30
CA PRO A 282 4.17 17.51 -10.23
C PRO A 282 3.99 16.92 -8.83
N HIS A 283 2.82 16.37 -8.52
CA HIS A 283 2.60 15.71 -7.22
C HIS A 283 3.47 14.47 -7.05
N LEU A 284 3.63 13.65 -8.11
CA LEU A 284 4.53 12.50 -8.08
C LEU A 284 5.97 12.93 -7.74
N LYS A 285 6.46 14.00 -8.38
CA LYS A 285 7.79 14.54 -8.10
C LYS A 285 7.93 15.00 -6.65
N MET A 286 6.94 15.70 -6.11
CA MET A 286 6.94 16.12 -4.70
C MET A 286 6.98 14.92 -3.76
N ASN A 287 6.20 13.86 -4.04
CA ASN A 287 6.16 12.65 -3.22
C ASN A 287 7.48 11.87 -3.30
N VAL A 288 8.15 11.85 -4.46
CA VAL A 288 9.50 11.28 -4.62
C VAL A 288 10.52 12.04 -3.78
N GLU A 289 10.47 13.37 -3.80
CA GLU A 289 11.36 14.20 -2.96
C GLU A 289 11.15 13.92 -1.46
N SER A 290 9.90 13.69 -1.02
CA SER A 290 9.58 13.40 0.40
C SER A 290 10.28 12.14 0.93
N VAL A 291 10.57 11.16 0.07
CA VAL A 291 11.17 9.88 0.48
C VAL A 291 12.66 9.76 0.16
N ARG A 292 13.30 10.83 -0.35
CA ARG A 292 14.76 10.83 -0.55
C ARG A 292 15.51 10.72 0.75
N GLU A 293 15.01 11.39 1.78
CA GLU A 293 15.48 11.32 3.15
C GLU A 293 14.27 11.12 4.06
N PRO A 294 13.83 9.85 4.27
CA PRO A 294 12.59 9.54 4.95
C PRO A 294 12.76 9.63 6.48
N THR A 295 13.17 10.79 6.96
CA THR A 295 13.37 11.05 8.38
C THR A 295 12.60 12.29 8.81
N LEU A 296 12.06 12.25 10.02
CA LEU A 296 11.55 13.40 10.74
C LEU A 296 12.54 13.76 11.87
N ILE A 297 12.46 15.00 12.36
CA ILE A 297 13.14 15.39 13.59
C ILE A 297 12.73 14.43 14.70
N LYS A 298 13.70 13.94 15.48
CA LYS A 298 13.47 12.90 16.50
C LYS A 298 12.36 13.28 17.48
N GLU A 299 12.36 14.51 17.93
CA GLU A 299 11.36 15.05 18.86
C GLU A 299 9.96 15.01 18.28
N HIS A 300 9.82 15.29 16.99
CA HIS A 300 8.56 15.20 16.25
C HIS A 300 8.07 13.76 16.14
N LEU A 301 8.99 12.85 15.82
CA LEU A 301 8.69 11.41 15.72
C LEU A 301 8.23 10.85 17.07
N ASP A 302 8.95 11.17 18.14
CA ASP A 302 8.62 10.73 19.50
C ASP A 302 7.26 11.31 19.95
N ARG A 303 6.98 12.58 19.65
CA ARG A 303 5.69 13.21 19.94
C ARG A 303 4.55 12.54 19.20
N LEU A 304 4.70 12.24 17.90
CA LEU A 304 3.70 11.53 17.13
C LEU A 304 3.43 10.14 17.72
N LYS A 305 4.47 9.37 18.01
CA LYS A 305 4.36 8.03 18.60
C LYS A 305 3.67 8.08 19.96
N ASN A 306 4.09 8.97 20.84
CA ASN A 306 3.51 9.10 22.18
C ASN A 306 2.02 9.54 22.15
N THR A 307 1.65 10.36 21.16
CA THR A 307 0.28 10.90 21.09
C THR A 307 -0.69 9.99 20.35
N LEU A 308 -0.25 9.27 19.31
CA LEU A 308 -1.16 8.65 18.34
C LEU A 308 -0.97 7.13 18.16
N SER A 309 0.12 6.51 18.67
CA SER A 309 0.44 5.10 18.38
C SER A 309 -0.58 4.09 18.91
N HIS A 310 -1.29 4.44 19.97
CA HIS A 310 -2.28 3.57 20.61
C HIS A 310 -3.66 3.61 19.92
N ILE A 311 -3.85 4.51 18.94
CA ILE A 311 -5.15 4.66 18.27
C ILE A 311 -5.34 3.56 17.24
N VAL A 312 -6.46 2.83 17.38
CA VAL A 312 -6.89 1.75 16.50
C VAL A 312 -8.24 2.13 15.89
N GLU A 313 -8.26 3.15 15.07
CA GLU A 313 -9.43 3.59 14.31
C GLU A 313 -9.08 3.73 12.83
N TYR A 314 -10.11 3.63 11.98
CA TYR A 314 -9.96 4.03 10.59
C TYR A 314 -9.91 5.55 10.48
N ALA A 315 -8.81 6.07 9.96
CA ALA A 315 -8.56 7.50 9.81
C ALA A 315 -8.13 7.88 8.38
#